data_f1c2111a26bad1277d71e05ecbc47043
#
_entry.id   f1c2111a26bad1277d71e05ecbc47043
#
_cell.length_a   1.000
_cell.length_b   1.000
_cell.length_c   1.000
_cell.angle_alpha   90.00
_cell.angle_beta   90.00
_cell.angle_gamma   90.00
#
_symmetry.space_group_name_H-M   'P 1'
#
loop_
_entity.id
_entity.type
_entity.pdbx_description
1 polymer ?
#
loop_
_entity_poly.entity_id
_entity_poly.type
_entity_poly.pdbx_seq_one_letter_code
_entity_poly.pdbx_strand_id
1 'polypeptide(L)'
;MPVPAHHIVAMPPPFEAPPYPADIFAGQTVLVTGGGSGMGLAMAKAFAQGGAQVAVMGRSLDKAQDGARQIAALGARVHALSCDVRAPEQIAAAFDEVESELGPVSLLANNAGANFPILAEDISANAWNAITRIAIDGTFLCSAEFARRRIAAGQGGAIVINSAQYIWTGFPGDAHSAAAKTAQATMTAKLARDWAPHGIRVNAVAAGFFPHETSTAGRSDEMTASLPNMIPAGRPGSIYEFGWLSALTCTPLMGGLTGQVILQDGGESLRRSLRNPDFVPPRERVQGPWGWQ
;
A
#
# COMPACT_ATOMS: atom_id res chain seq x y z
N MET A 1 -2.37 19.37 25.22
CA MET A 1 -1.17 20.24 25.06
C MET A 1 -0.45 19.79 23.78
N PRO A 2 0.03 20.69 22.95
CA PRO A 2 0.81 20.31 21.77
C PRO A 2 2.06 19.53 22.19
N VAL A 3 2.46 18.53 21.41
CA VAL A 3 3.68 17.77 21.63
C VAL A 3 4.86 18.75 21.53
N PRO A 4 5.76 18.81 22.51
CA PRO A 4 6.95 19.67 22.41
C PRO A 4 7.77 19.31 21.18
N ALA A 5 8.33 20.29 20.48
CA ALA A 5 9.05 20.10 19.22
C ALA A 5 10.20 19.07 19.31
N HIS A 6 10.86 18.96 20.46
CA HIS A 6 11.94 18.00 20.70
C HIS A 6 11.43 16.54 20.92
N HIS A 7 10.11 16.33 20.99
CA HIS A 7 9.50 15.00 21.08
C HIS A 7 8.95 14.51 19.74
N ILE A 8 9.09 15.28 18.68
CA ILE A 8 8.64 14.91 17.35
C ILE A 8 9.76 14.07 16.69
N VAL A 9 9.41 12.90 16.20
CA VAL A 9 10.35 12.10 15.40
C VAL A 9 10.75 12.89 14.15
N ALA A 10 12.04 12.91 13.87
CA ALA A 10 12.59 13.67 12.75
C ALA A 10 11.86 13.37 11.43
N MET A 11 11.73 14.38 10.59
CA MET A 11 11.25 14.19 9.24
C MET A 11 12.21 13.28 8.45
N PRO A 12 11.70 12.44 7.56
CA PRO A 12 12.56 11.65 6.69
C PRO A 12 13.42 12.57 5.80
N PRO A 13 14.51 12.04 5.24
CA PRO A 13 15.29 12.77 4.25
C PRO A 13 14.42 13.16 3.05
N PRO A 14 14.85 14.12 2.22
CA PRO A 14 14.16 14.45 0.98
C PRO A 14 13.95 13.22 0.10
N PHE A 15 12.89 13.24 -0.69
CA PHE A 15 12.53 12.11 -1.56
C PHE A 15 13.65 11.72 -2.53
N GLU A 16 14.50 12.66 -2.91
CA GLU A 16 15.64 12.47 -3.81
C GLU A 16 16.79 11.66 -3.21
N ALA A 17 16.75 11.39 -1.91
CA ALA A 17 17.77 10.63 -1.19
C ALA A 17 17.18 9.35 -0.56
N PRO A 18 16.86 8.32 -1.36
CA PRO A 18 16.30 7.07 -0.86
C PRO A 18 17.28 6.34 0.07
N PRO A 19 16.79 5.57 1.06
CA PRO A 19 17.64 4.92 2.06
C PRO A 19 18.31 3.63 1.56
N TYR A 20 18.46 3.45 0.25
CA TYR A 20 19.08 2.29 -0.39
C TYR A 20 19.82 2.69 -1.68
N PRO A 21 20.75 1.85 -2.18
CA PRO A 21 21.46 2.11 -3.43
C PRO A 21 20.53 2.31 -4.63
N ALA A 22 20.88 3.23 -5.51
CA ALA A 22 20.07 3.59 -6.68
C ALA A 22 19.97 2.47 -7.75
N ASP A 23 20.74 1.41 -7.62
CA ASP A 23 20.80 0.26 -8.53
C ASP A 23 20.35 -1.06 -7.89
N ILE A 24 19.79 -1.00 -6.67
CA ILE A 24 19.43 -2.21 -5.90
C ILE A 24 18.39 -3.10 -6.60
N PHE A 25 17.61 -2.53 -7.51
CA PHE A 25 16.63 -3.22 -8.37
C PHE A 25 17.05 -3.22 -9.86
N ALA A 26 18.31 -2.93 -10.18
CA ALA A 26 18.75 -2.92 -11.58
C ALA A 26 18.43 -4.25 -12.27
N GLY A 27 17.86 -4.17 -13.48
CA GLY A 27 17.44 -5.33 -14.25
C GLY A 27 16.17 -6.03 -13.76
N GLN A 28 15.48 -5.48 -12.77
CA GLN A 28 14.21 -6.01 -12.25
C GLN A 28 13.03 -5.18 -12.74
N THR A 29 11.91 -5.84 -12.97
CA THR A 29 10.63 -5.22 -13.31
C THR A 29 9.67 -5.36 -12.13
N VAL A 30 9.09 -4.24 -11.68
CA VAL A 30 8.02 -4.22 -10.70
C VAL A 30 6.68 -3.89 -11.35
N LEU A 31 5.64 -4.64 -11.00
CA LEU A 31 4.25 -4.33 -11.33
C LEU A 31 3.55 -3.77 -10.09
N VAL A 32 3.00 -2.55 -10.18
CA VAL A 32 2.31 -1.87 -9.08
C VAL A 32 0.82 -1.73 -9.40
N THR A 33 -0.03 -2.40 -8.63
CA THR A 33 -1.48 -2.26 -8.76
C THR A 33 -1.95 -0.97 -8.11
N GLY A 34 -2.77 -0.18 -8.81
CA GLY A 34 -3.17 1.15 -8.33
C GLY A 34 -2.00 2.13 -8.24
N GLY A 35 -0.97 1.94 -9.08
CA GLY A 35 0.28 2.71 -9.03
C GLY A 35 0.20 4.13 -9.60
N GLY A 36 -0.95 4.57 -10.11
CA GLY A 36 -1.09 5.87 -10.76
C GLY A 36 -1.28 7.06 -9.81
N SER A 37 -1.51 6.84 -8.52
CA SER A 37 -1.75 7.92 -7.55
C SER A 37 -1.47 7.49 -6.10
N GLY A 38 -1.42 8.44 -5.18
CA GLY A 38 -1.34 8.24 -3.74
C GLY A 38 -0.21 7.31 -3.31
N MET A 39 -0.51 6.38 -2.41
CA MET A 39 0.47 5.44 -1.85
C MET A 39 1.05 4.50 -2.91
N GLY A 40 0.25 4.06 -3.89
CA GLY A 40 0.73 3.24 -5.00
C GLY A 40 1.77 3.94 -5.86
N LEU A 41 1.56 5.21 -6.15
CA LEU A 41 2.53 6.03 -6.87
C LEU A 41 3.81 6.24 -6.05
N ALA A 42 3.70 6.41 -4.74
CA ALA A 42 4.87 6.51 -3.86
C ALA A 42 5.68 5.20 -3.85
N MET A 43 5.01 4.04 -3.81
CA MET A 43 5.68 2.74 -3.96
C MET A 43 6.38 2.64 -5.32
N ALA A 44 5.69 2.97 -6.41
CA ALA A 44 6.23 2.91 -7.76
C ALA A 44 7.48 3.81 -7.92
N LYS A 45 7.41 5.04 -7.40
CA LYS A 45 8.56 5.96 -7.38
C LYS A 45 9.74 5.42 -6.56
N ALA A 46 9.47 4.77 -5.43
CA ALA A 46 10.51 4.17 -4.60
C ALA A 46 11.25 3.05 -5.35
N PHE A 47 10.55 2.16 -6.02
CA PHE A 47 11.18 1.14 -6.87
C PHE A 47 11.98 1.76 -8.02
N ALA A 48 11.46 2.81 -8.66
CA ALA A 48 12.16 3.53 -9.72
C ALA A 48 13.48 4.15 -9.22
N GLN A 49 13.48 4.74 -8.01
CA GLN A 49 14.70 5.27 -7.39
C GLN A 49 15.75 4.20 -7.12
N GLY A 50 15.35 2.95 -6.93
CA GLY A 50 16.26 1.81 -6.82
C GLY A 50 16.65 1.19 -8.16
N GLY A 51 16.31 1.80 -9.31
CA GLY A 51 16.70 1.34 -10.63
C GLY A 51 15.79 0.27 -11.25
N ALA A 52 14.59 0.03 -10.69
CA ALA A 52 13.64 -0.89 -11.32
C ALA A 52 13.01 -0.30 -12.58
N GLN A 53 12.67 -1.15 -13.53
CA GLN A 53 11.65 -0.87 -14.53
C GLN A 53 10.29 -0.98 -13.89
N VAL A 54 9.35 -0.07 -14.17
CA VAL A 54 8.11 0.05 -13.42
C VAL A 54 6.89 -0.06 -14.33
N ALA A 55 6.04 -1.03 -14.07
CA ALA A 55 4.70 -1.06 -14.64
C ALA A 55 3.68 -0.57 -13.62
N VAL A 56 2.79 0.33 -14.02
CA VAL A 56 1.68 0.78 -13.19
C VAL A 56 0.36 0.42 -13.85
N MET A 57 -0.50 -0.27 -13.10
CA MET A 57 -1.82 -0.65 -13.61
C MET A 57 -2.95 -0.19 -12.69
N GLY A 58 -4.10 0.09 -13.31
CA GLY A 58 -5.32 0.47 -12.61
C GLY A 58 -6.48 0.57 -13.58
N ARG A 59 -7.73 0.69 -13.08
CA ARG A 59 -8.92 0.77 -13.93
C ARG A 59 -8.96 2.01 -14.85
N SER A 60 -8.39 3.13 -14.41
CA SER A 60 -8.27 4.34 -15.21
C SER A 60 -6.90 4.40 -15.85
N LEU A 61 -6.86 4.25 -17.17
CA LEU A 61 -5.63 4.37 -17.94
C LEU A 61 -5.02 5.78 -17.81
N ASP A 62 -5.85 6.82 -17.82
CA ASP A 62 -5.38 8.21 -17.68
C ASP A 62 -4.61 8.42 -16.37
N LYS A 63 -5.16 7.91 -15.24
CA LYS A 63 -4.45 7.98 -13.94
C LYS A 63 -3.16 7.18 -13.94
N ALA A 64 -3.16 6.01 -14.58
CA ALA A 64 -1.94 5.20 -14.70
C ALA A 64 -0.87 5.93 -15.53
N GLN A 65 -1.26 6.56 -16.63
CA GLN A 65 -0.38 7.36 -17.49
C GLN A 65 0.14 8.61 -16.76
N ASP A 66 -0.70 9.29 -15.98
CA ASP A 66 -0.27 10.44 -15.15
C ASP A 66 0.80 10.03 -14.14
N GLY A 67 0.60 8.91 -13.46
CA GLY A 67 1.60 8.34 -12.57
C GLY A 67 2.87 7.94 -13.32
N ALA A 68 2.73 7.28 -14.47
CA ALA A 68 3.87 6.87 -15.30
C ALA A 68 4.74 8.05 -15.73
N ARG A 69 4.13 9.20 -16.12
CA ARG A 69 4.90 10.42 -16.44
C ARG A 69 5.74 10.90 -15.26
N GLN A 70 5.19 10.86 -14.05
CA GLN A 70 5.91 11.27 -12.84
C GLN A 70 7.05 10.30 -12.49
N ILE A 71 6.88 9.01 -12.75
CA ILE A 71 7.90 7.99 -12.51
C ILE A 71 9.01 8.09 -13.58
N ALA A 72 8.64 8.29 -14.83
CA ALA A 72 9.59 8.49 -15.93
C ALA A 72 10.48 9.71 -15.72
N ALA A 73 10.00 10.76 -15.07
CA ALA A 73 10.80 11.93 -14.69
C ALA A 73 11.96 11.60 -13.74
N LEU A 74 11.95 10.42 -13.09
CA LEU A 74 13.06 9.91 -12.27
C LEU A 74 14.10 9.12 -13.10
N GLY A 75 13.92 9.05 -14.44
CA GLY A 75 14.81 8.32 -15.32
C GLY A 75 14.47 6.82 -15.49
N ALA A 76 13.41 6.33 -14.88
CA ALA A 76 13.01 4.93 -14.98
C ALA A 76 12.30 4.64 -16.32
N ARG A 77 12.47 3.42 -16.83
CA ARG A 77 11.62 2.88 -17.89
C ARG A 77 10.28 2.48 -17.30
N VAL A 78 9.18 3.01 -17.86
CA VAL A 78 7.84 2.87 -17.30
C VAL A 78 6.83 2.43 -18.35
N HIS A 79 5.91 1.55 -17.97
CA HIS A 79 4.75 1.17 -18.75
C HIS A 79 3.46 1.37 -17.94
N ALA A 80 2.42 1.94 -18.58
CA ALA A 80 1.13 2.19 -17.94
C ALA A 80 0.02 1.46 -18.69
N LEU A 81 -0.83 0.74 -17.94
CA LEU A 81 -1.90 -0.06 -18.54
C LEU A 81 -3.18 -0.05 -17.72
N SER A 82 -4.29 -0.34 -18.40
CA SER A 82 -5.60 -0.50 -17.75
C SER A 82 -5.80 -1.96 -17.35
N CYS A 83 -6.18 -2.20 -16.09
CA CYS A 83 -6.51 -3.53 -15.60
C CYS A 83 -7.46 -3.43 -14.41
N ASP A 84 -8.53 -4.21 -14.43
CA ASP A 84 -9.34 -4.46 -13.24
C ASP A 84 -8.81 -5.70 -12.52
N VAL A 85 -8.26 -5.52 -11.34
CA VAL A 85 -7.69 -6.62 -10.52
C VAL A 85 -8.72 -7.67 -10.08
N ARG A 86 -10.03 -7.46 -10.36
CA ARG A 86 -11.10 -8.43 -10.11
C ARG A 86 -11.34 -9.39 -11.28
N ALA A 87 -10.67 -9.17 -12.41
CA ALA A 87 -10.84 -9.92 -13.65
C ALA A 87 -9.57 -10.72 -13.97
N PRO A 88 -9.55 -12.05 -13.72
CA PRO A 88 -8.38 -12.89 -13.91
C PRO A 88 -7.79 -12.83 -15.33
N GLU A 89 -8.64 -12.74 -16.33
CA GLU A 89 -8.23 -12.64 -17.74
C GLU A 89 -7.53 -11.32 -18.05
N GLN A 90 -7.96 -10.20 -17.43
CA GLN A 90 -7.27 -8.93 -17.57
C GLN A 90 -5.93 -8.93 -16.86
N ILE A 91 -5.85 -9.61 -15.70
CA ILE A 91 -4.59 -9.74 -14.97
C ILE A 91 -3.57 -10.52 -15.82
N ALA A 92 -3.98 -11.68 -16.39
CA ALA A 92 -3.09 -12.47 -17.24
C ALA A 92 -2.59 -11.65 -18.43
N ALA A 93 -3.50 -10.96 -19.14
CA ALA A 93 -3.15 -10.10 -20.26
C ALA A 93 -2.23 -8.93 -19.84
N ALA A 94 -2.45 -8.35 -18.66
CA ALA A 94 -1.60 -7.29 -18.12
C ALA A 94 -0.17 -7.78 -17.85
N PHE A 95 0.00 -8.98 -17.31
CA PHE A 95 1.31 -9.57 -17.14
C PHE A 95 1.98 -9.84 -18.49
N ASP A 96 1.26 -10.37 -19.49
CA ASP A 96 1.80 -10.60 -20.84
C ASP A 96 2.30 -9.30 -21.47
N GLU A 97 1.52 -8.24 -21.39
CA GLU A 97 1.86 -6.91 -21.90
C GLU A 97 3.10 -6.34 -21.20
N VAL A 98 3.12 -6.36 -19.86
CA VAL A 98 4.25 -5.85 -19.09
C VAL A 98 5.53 -6.64 -19.36
N GLU A 99 5.44 -7.96 -19.45
CA GLU A 99 6.62 -8.80 -19.70
C GLU A 99 7.16 -8.61 -21.12
N SER A 100 6.29 -8.34 -22.09
CA SER A 100 6.70 -7.96 -23.45
C SER A 100 7.42 -6.61 -23.49
N GLU A 101 6.95 -5.62 -22.73
CA GLU A 101 7.45 -4.26 -22.76
C GLU A 101 8.67 -4.05 -21.86
N LEU A 102 8.68 -4.62 -20.67
CA LEU A 102 9.68 -4.35 -19.63
C LEU A 102 10.49 -5.58 -19.21
N GLY A 103 10.16 -6.76 -19.74
CA GLY A 103 10.75 -8.02 -19.31
C GLY A 103 10.04 -8.63 -18.08
N PRO A 104 10.51 -9.82 -17.64
CA PRO A 104 9.81 -10.62 -16.64
C PRO A 104 9.53 -9.86 -15.35
N VAL A 105 8.27 -9.89 -14.87
CA VAL A 105 7.87 -9.27 -13.61
C VAL A 105 8.48 -10.06 -12.45
N SER A 106 9.48 -9.50 -11.80
CA SER A 106 10.18 -10.11 -10.65
C SER A 106 9.75 -9.54 -9.30
N LEU A 107 9.03 -8.41 -9.30
CA LEU A 107 8.52 -7.75 -8.11
C LEU A 107 7.05 -7.38 -8.31
N LEU A 108 6.22 -7.59 -7.29
CA LEU A 108 4.80 -7.22 -7.32
C LEU A 108 4.46 -6.36 -6.11
N ALA A 109 3.86 -5.20 -6.33
CA ALA A 109 3.31 -4.34 -5.30
C ALA A 109 1.77 -4.32 -5.38
N ASN A 110 1.11 -5.06 -4.52
CA ASN A 110 -0.34 -5.06 -4.38
C ASN A 110 -0.80 -3.87 -3.54
N ASN A 111 -1.23 -2.82 -4.23
CA ASN A 111 -1.72 -1.62 -3.57
C ASN A 111 -3.18 -1.28 -3.96
N ALA A 112 -3.69 -1.81 -5.07
CA ALA A 112 -5.06 -1.54 -5.48
C ALA A 112 -6.04 -1.79 -4.33
N GLY A 113 -6.83 -0.78 -4.02
CA GLY A 113 -7.79 -0.77 -2.94
C GLY A 113 -8.71 0.42 -3.04
N ALA A 114 -9.75 0.40 -2.26
CA ALA A 114 -10.64 1.53 -2.03
C ALA A 114 -11.11 1.48 -0.58
N ASN A 115 -11.52 2.63 -0.06
CA ASN A 115 -12.16 2.73 1.24
C ASN A 115 -13.11 3.92 1.24
N PHE A 116 -14.18 3.84 2.02
CA PHE A 116 -15.09 4.92 2.34
C PHE A 116 -15.73 4.64 3.71
N PRO A 117 -15.83 5.64 4.59
CA PRO A 117 -16.43 5.43 5.89
C PRO A 117 -17.96 5.28 5.76
N ILE A 118 -18.50 4.27 6.42
CA ILE A 118 -19.92 3.96 6.45
C ILE A 118 -20.25 3.24 7.76
N LEU A 119 -21.45 3.48 8.33
CA LEU A 119 -21.90 2.75 9.50
C LEU A 119 -22.03 1.26 9.17
N ALA A 120 -21.65 0.38 10.09
CA ALA A 120 -21.64 -1.06 9.84
C ALA A 120 -23.02 -1.61 9.46
N GLU A 121 -24.06 -1.10 10.10
CA GLU A 121 -25.46 -1.44 9.83
C GLU A 121 -25.96 -0.95 8.46
N ASP A 122 -25.32 0.05 7.87
CA ASP A 122 -25.68 0.62 6.57
C ASP A 122 -24.87 0.04 5.39
N ILE A 123 -23.92 -0.87 5.66
CA ILE A 123 -23.13 -1.51 4.60
C ILE A 123 -24.02 -2.44 3.76
N SER A 124 -24.34 -2.01 2.55
CA SER A 124 -25.03 -2.88 1.60
C SER A 124 -24.11 -4.00 1.08
N ALA A 125 -24.69 -5.09 0.56
CA ALA A 125 -23.91 -6.15 -0.10
C ALA A 125 -23.02 -5.61 -1.24
N ASN A 126 -23.51 -4.63 -2.00
CA ASN A 126 -22.73 -4.01 -3.06
C ASN A 126 -21.56 -3.18 -2.50
N ALA A 127 -21.77 -2.43 -1.43
CA ALA A 127 -20.72 -1.67 -0.75
C ALA A 127 -19.63 -2.60 -0.19
N TRP A 128 -20.06 -3.69 0.47
CA TRP A 128 -19.16 -4.73 0.94
C TRP A 128 -18.32 -5.32 -0.20
N ASN A 129 -18.97 -5.77 -1.27
CA ASN A 129 -18.33 -6.39 -2.42
C ASN A 129 -17.38 -5.42 -3.16
N ALA A 130 -17.73 -4.13 -3.21
CA ALA A 130 -16.89 -3.12 -3.86
C ALA A 130 -15.49 -3.03 -3.23
N ILE A 131 -15.39 -3.21 -1.91
CA ILE A 131 -14.13 -3.14 -1.17
C ILE A 131 -13.44 -4.51 -1.13
N THR A 132 -14.16 -5.56 -0.72
CA THR A 132 -13.57 -6.89 -0.49
C THR A 132 -13.04 -7.50 -1.78
N ARG A 133 -13.76 -7.41 -2.89
CA ARG A 133 -13.30 -7.95 -4.18
C ARG A 133 -12.04 -7.27 -4.72
N ILE A 134 -11.87 -5.97 -4.48
CA ILE A 134 -10.62 -5.30 -4.90
C ILE A 134 -9.48 -5.73 -3.98
N ALA A 135 -9.69 -5.64 -2.67
CA ALA A 135 -8.61 -5.83 -1.71
C ALA A 135 -8.28 -7.30 -1.44
N ILE A 136 -9.26 -8.20 -1.41
CA ILE A 136 -9.04 -9.64 -1.17
C ILE A 136 -8.77 -10.35 -2.49
N ASP A 137 -9.78 -10.39 -3.38
CA ASP A 137 -9.67 -11.17 -4.62
C ASP A 137 -8.57 -10.62 -5.51
N GLY A 138 -8.50 -9.28 -5.67
CA GLY A 138 -7.49 -8.63 -6.50
C GLY A 138 -6.07 -8.88 -6.01
N THR A 139 -5.82 -8.80 -4.70
CA THR A 139 -4.51 -9.12 -4.11
C THR A 139 -4.15 -10.58 -4.35
N PHE A 140 -5.09 -11.50 -4.12
CA PHE A 140 -4.86 -12.93 -4.33
C PHE A 140 -4.59 -13.26 -5.79
N LEU A 141 -5.45 -12.80 -6.70
CA LEU A 141 -5.36 -13.10 -8.12
C LEU A 141 -4.05 -12.58 -8.75
N CYS A 142 -3.67 -11.32 -8.46
CA CYS A 142 -2.39 -10.78 -8.92
C CYS A 142 -1.20 -11.54 -8.34
N SER A 143 -1.24 -11.90 -7.06
CA SER A 143 -0.17 -12.66 -6.41
C SER A 143 -0.06 -14.08 -6.97
N ALA A 144 -1.19 -14.73 -7.24
CA ALA A 144 -1.24 -16.09 -7.81
C ALA A 144 -0.69 -16.10 -9.25
N GLU A 145 -1.04 -15.10 -10.08
CA GLU A 145 -0.50 -14.98 -11.43
C GLU A 145 1.01 -14.73 -11.42
N PHE A 146 1.47 -13.81 -10.57
CA PHE A 146 2.90 -13.58 -10.35
C PHE A 146 3.62 -14.88 -9.98
N ALA A 147 3.15 -15.57 -8.94
CA ALA A 147 3.79 -16.79 -8.45
C ALA A 147 3.80 -17.90 -9.51
N ARG A 148 2.71 -18.09 -10.25
CA ARG A 148 2.62 -19.09 -11.32
C ARG A 148 3.71 -18.88 -12.38
N ARG A 149 3.92 -17.64 -12.83
CA ARG A 149 4.95 -17.27 -13.81
C ARG A 149 6.36 -17.47 -13.26
N ARG A 150 6.61 -17.00 -12.03
CA ARG A 150 7.94 -17.13 -11.42
C ARG A 150 8.31 -18.59 -11.16
N ILE A 151 7.38 -19.41 -10.69
CA ILE A 151 7.56 -20.85 -10.45
C ILE A 151 7.81 -21.58 -11.78
N ALA A 152 7.01 -21.29 -12.82
CA ALA A 152 7.19 -21.89 -14.14
C ALA A 152 8.56 -21.55 -14.75
N ALA A 153 9.08 -20.35 -14.49
CA ALA A 153 10.41 -19.91 -14.92
C ALA A 153 11.56 -20.44 -14.02
N GLY A 154 11.26 -21.14 -12.92
CA GLY A 154 12.29 -21.58 -11.96
C GLY A 154 12.98 -20.41 -11.25
N GLN A 155 12.31 -19.27 -11.09
CA GLN A 155 12.90 -18.05 -10.55
C GLN A 155 12.10 -17.54 -9.34
N GLY A 156 12.82 -17.00 -8.36
CA GLY A 156 12.23 -16.34 -7.21
C GLY A 156 11.71 -14.93 -7.51
N GLY A 157 11.27 -14.23 -6.47
CA GLY A 157 10.78 -12.86 -6.56
C GLY A 157 10.31 -12.31 -5.21
N ALA A 158 9.70 -11.12 -5.22
CA ALA A 158 9.13 -10.57 -4.00
C ALA A 158 7.79 -9.88 -4.23
N ILE A 159 6.90 -10.05 -3.28
CA ILE A 159 5.57 -9.42 -3.23
C ILE A 159 5.50 -8.54 -1.98
N VAL A 160 5.05 -7.31 -2.14
CA VAL A 160 4.64 -6.45 -1.03
C VAL A 160 3.16 -6.09 -1.16
N ILE A 161 2.45 -6.14 -0.03
CA ILE A 161 1.01 -5.85 0.06
C ILE A 161 0.81 -4.59 0.89
N ASN A 162 0.09 -3.61 0.36
CA ASN A 162 -0.34 -2.44 1.12
C ASN A 162 -1.52 -2.83 2.03
N SER A 163 -1.27 -2.93 3.33
CA SER A 163 -2.26 -3.19 4.36
C SER A 163 -2.52 -1.93 5.21
N ALA A 164 -3.15 -2.07 6.36
CA ALA A 164 -3.48 -0.94 7.23
C ALA A 164 -3.40 -1.32 8.71
N GLN A 165 -3.04 -0.37 9.55
CA GLN A 165 -2.86 -0.57 10.99
C GLN A 165 -4.18 -0.92 11.72
N TYR A 166 -5.34 -0.51 11.21
CA TYR A 166 -6.62 -0.74 11.85
C TYR A 166 -7.08 -2.21 11.84
N ILE A 167 -6.32 -3.13 11.23
CA ILE A 167 -6.54 -4.57 11.39
C ILE A 167 -6.42 -5.04 12.85
N TRP A 168 -5.73 -4.27 13.69
CA TRP A 168 -5.56 -4.54 15.12
C TRP A 168 -6.34 -3.59 16.04
N THR A 169 -6.89 -2.49 15.52
CA THR A 169 -7.38 -1.39 16.39
C THR A 169 -8.88 -1.17 16.33
N GLY A 170 -9.62 -1.83 15.45
CA GLY A 170 -11.08 -1.67 15.37
C GLY A 170 -11.50 -0.24 15.03
N PHE A 171 -10.98 0.33 13.94
CA PHE A 171 -11.32 1.69 13.52
C PHE A 171 -12.80 1.83 13.13
N PRO A 172 -13.57 2.78 13.71
CA PRO A 172 -14.99 2.94 13.42
C PRO A 172 -15.26 3.37 11.97
N GLY A 173 -16.34 2.84 11.37
CA GLY A 173 -16.78 3.20 10.02
C GLY A 173 -16.11 2.42 8.89
N ASP A 174 -15.17 1.53 9.18
CA ASP A 174 -14.36 0.84 8.19
C ASP A 174 -14.47 -0.69 8.25
N ALA A 175 -15.61 -1.26 8.67
CA ALA A 175 -15.76 -2.69 8.91
C ALA A 175 -15.42 -3.55 7.67
N HIS A 176 -15.86 -3.14 6.47
CA HIS A 176 -15.56 -3.83 5.21
C HIS A 176 -14.06 -3.77 4.86
N SER A 177 -13.44 -2.60 5.05
CA SER A 177 -12.02 -2.40 4.77
C SER A 177 -11.15 -3.13 5.81
N ALA A 178 -11.52 -3.08 7.09
CA ALA A 178 -10.82 -3.79 8.16
C ALA A 178 -10.83 -5.31 7.92
N ALA A 179 -11.98 -5.87 7.56
CA ALA A 179 -12.11 -7.28 7.20
C ALA A 179 -11.20 -7.66 6.02
N ALA A 180 -11.20 -6.83 4.96
CA ALA A 180 -10.38 -7.06 3.78
C ALA A 180 -8.87 -6.96 4.08
N LYS A 181 -8.45 -5.97 4.87
CA LYS A 181 -7.04 -5.79 5.27
C LYS A 181 -6.56 -6.90 6.23
N THR A 182 -7.45 -7.40 7.11
CA THR A 182 -7.14 -8.57 7.94
C THR A 182 -6.97 -9.84 7.09
N ALA A 183 -7.80 -10.02 6.08
CA ALA A 183 -7.63 -11.12 5.12
C ALA A 183 -6.27 -11.03 4.40
N GLN A 184 -5.84 -9.82 3.98
CA GLN A 184 -4.52 -9.61 3.39
C GLN A 184 -3.37 -9.97 4.35
N ALA A 185 -3.49 -9.68 5.65
CA ALA A 185 -2.49 -10.04 6.66
C ALA A 185 -2.36 -11.58 6.78
N THR A 186 -3.48 -12.30 6.85
CA THR A 186 -3.49 -13.77 6.87
C THR A 186 -2.93 -14.34 5.57
N MET A 187 -3.33 -13.77 4.44
CA MET A 187 -2.85 -14.16 3.11
C MET A 187 -1.33 -14.01 2.99
N THR A 188 -0.78 -12.92 3.52
CA THR A 188 0.67 -12.66 3.54
C THR A 188 1.45 -13.82 4.15
N ALA A 189 1.06 -14.27 5.34
CA ALA A 189 1.73 -15.39 6.02
C ALA A 189 1.56 -16.71 5.28
N LYS A 190 0.35 -16.97 4.74
CA LYS A 190 0.04 -18.21 4.05
C LYS A 190 0.79 -18.34 2.72
N LEU A 191 0.73 -17.30 1.89
CA LEU A 191 1.40 -17.29 0.59
C LEU A 191 2.93 -17.30 0.74
N ALA A 192 3.46 -16.62 1.75
CA ALA A 192 4.88 -16.65 2.07
C ALA A 192 5.35 -18.08 2.36
N ARG A 193 4.60 -18.83 3.16
CA ARG A 193 4.91 -20.22 3.48
C ARG A 193 4.87 -21.13 2.26
N ASP A 194 3.82 -20.98 1.44
CA ASP A 194 3.61 -21.85 0.27
C ASP A 194 4.65 -21.60 -0.82
N TRP A 195 5.13 -20.36 -0.98
CA TRP A 195 6.02 -19.97 -2.07
C TRP A 195 7.48 -19.79 -1.67
N ALA A 196 7.82 -19.83 -0.38
CA ALA A 196 9.21 -19.78 0.07
C ALA A 196 10.11 -20.86 -0.58
N PRO A 197 9.65 -22.12 -0.78
CA PRO A 197 10.46 -23.15 -1.47
C PRO A 197 10.81 -22.78 -2.93
N HIS A 198 10.08 -21.83 -3.52
CA HIS A 198 10.32 -21.31 -4.87
C HIS A 198 11.11 -20.00 -4.88
N GLY A 199 11.63 -19.57 -3.72
CA GLY A 199 12.37 -18.31 -3.61
C GLY A 199 11.50 -17.05 -3.72
N ILE A 200 10.18 -17.16 -3.54
CA ILE A 200 9.26 -16.02 -3.56
C ILE A 200 8.97 -15.58 -2.12
N ARG A 201 9.26 -14.33 -1.82
CA ARG A 201 8.97 -13.71 -0.53
C ARG A 201 7.67 -12.91 -0.61
N VAL A 202 6.87 -12.93 0.44
CA VAL A 202 5.63 -12.16 0.53
C VAL A 202 5.59 -11.43 1.86
N ASN A 203 5.49 -10.11 1.84
CA ASN A 203 5.35 -9.28 3.03
C ASN A 203 4.23 -8.25 2.84
N ALA A 204 3.76 -7.67 3.92
CA ALA A 204 2.84 -6.54 3.91
C ALA A 204 3.38 -5.37 4.73
N VAL A 205 3.06 -4.16 4.33
CA VAL A 205 3.26 -2.95 5.13
C VAL A 205 1.89 -2.44 5.55
N ALA A 206 1.65 -2.42 6.85
CA ALA A 206 0.42 -1.92 7.45
C ALA A 206 0.59 -0.44 7.77
N ALA A 207 -0.02 0.40 6.95
CA ALA A 207 0.09 1.84 7.06
C ALA A 207 -0.82 2.39 8.17
N GLY A 208 -0.30 3.36 8.94
CA GLY A 208 -1.09 4.30 9.73
C GLY A 208 -1.63 5.43 8.86
N PHE A 209 -1.58 6.65 9.38
CA PHE A 209 -2.03 7.81 8.62
C PHE A 209 -0.90 8.43 7.79
N PHE A 210 -1.06 8.38 6.47
CA PHE A 210 -0.15 8.96 5.47
C PHE A 210 -0.94 9.94 4.60
N PRO A 211 -0.81 11.27 4.82
CA PRO A 211 -1.53 12.27 4.03
C PRO A 211 -1.19 12.19 2.54
N HIS A 212 -2.21 12.11 1.70
CA HIS A 212 -2.11 12.17 0.25
C HIS A 212 -3.45 12.65 -0.32
N GLU A 213 -3.50 13.01 -1.57
CA GLU A 213 -4.64 13.64 -2.23
C GLU A 213 -6.00 13.03 -1.90
N THR A 214 -6.09 11.69 -1.96
CA THR A 214 -7.37 11.00 -1.69
C THR A 214 -7.66 10.79 -0.21
N SER A 215 -6.64 10.79 0.67
CA SER A 215 -6.82 10.59 2.12
C SER A 215 -7.14 11.89 2.87
N THR A 216 -6.83 13.04 2.27
CA THR A 216 -7.09 14.36 2.85
C THR A 216 -8.31 15.04 2.25
N ALA A 217 -8.82 14.54 1.13
CA ALA A 217 -10.02 15.07 0.50
C ALA A 217 -11.20 15.02 1.49
N GLY A 218 -11.86 16.16 1.70
CA GLY A 218 -13.01 16.28 2.61
C GLY A 218 -12.69 16.36 4.11
N ARG A 219 -11.42 16.43 4.52
CA ARG A 219 -11.04 16.65 5.92
C ARG A 219 -10.97 18.14 6.24
N SER A 220 -11.46 18.53 7.44
CA SER A 220 -11.32 19.89 7.91
C SER A 220 -9.86 20.23 8.29
N ASP A 221 -9.50 21.53 8.22
CA ASP A 221 -8.20 22.02 8.67
C ASP A 221 -7.96 21.71 10.16
N GLU A 222 -8.99 21.78 11.00
CA GLU A 222 -8.94 21.45 12.42
C GLU A 222 -8.56 19.98 12.65
N MET A 223 -9.16 19.07 11.91
CA MET A 223 -8.81 17.64 11.96
C MET A 223 -7.36 17.42 11.54
N THR A 224 -6.94 18.06 10.46
CA THR A 224 -5.57 17.94 9.97
C THR A 224 -4.56 18.48 10.99
N ALA A 225 -4.86 19.61 11.65
CA ALA A 225 -4.03 20.20 12.69
C ALA A 225 -3.98 19.35 13.98
N SER A 226 -4.98 18.52 14.25
CA SER A 226 -5.01 17.66 15.44
C SER A 226 -4.22 16.36 15.28
N LEU A 227 -3.93 15.91 14.05
CA LEU A 227 -3.27 14.64 13.77
C LEU A 227 -1.93 14.43 14.48
N PRO A 228 -1.02 15.44 14.57
CA PRO A 228 0.24 15.27 15.30
C PRO A 228 0.04 14.89 16.77
N ASN A 229 -1.05 15.37 17.40
CA ASN A 229 -1.36 15.05 18.79
C ASN A 229 -1.96 13.65 18.96
N MET A 230 -2.42 13.05 17.87
CA MET A 230 -3.03 11.71 17.87
C MET A 230 -2.01 10.60 17.57
N ILE A 231 -0.84 10.93 17.11
CA ILE A 231 0.20 9.97 16.73
C ILE A 231 1.38 10.10 17.72
N PRO A 232 1.80 9.03 18.42
CA PRO A 232 2.90 9.11 19.38
C PRO A 232 4.21 9.67 18.82
N ALA A 233 4.51 9.41 17.55
CA ALA A 233 5.66 10.00 16.85
C ALA A 233 5.56 11.53 16.67
N GLY A 234 4.43 12.16 17.00
CA GLY A 234 4.19 13.60 16.91
C GLY A 234 3.96 14.12 15.50
N ARG A 235 3.88 13.25 14.49
CA ARG A 235 3.60 13.60 13.10
C ARG A 235 2.95 12.44 12.33
N PRO A 236 2.19 12.72 11.27
CA PRO A 236 1.80 11.69 10.31
C PRO A 236 3.00 11.15 9.53
N GLY A 237 2.83 9.99 8.90
CA GLY A 237 3.82 9.45 7.99
C GLY A 237 3.93 10.26 6.69
N SER A 238 5.10 10.28 6.06
CA SER A 238 5.26 10.73 4.69
C SER A 238 4.98 9.57 3.73
N ILE A 239 4.26 9.78 2.64
CA ILE A 239 4.00 8.75 1.64
C ILE A 239 5.32 8.16 1.07
N TYR A 240 6.40 8.93 1.09
CA TYR A 240 7.72 8.45 0.65
C TYR A 240 8.30 7.43 1.63
N GLU A 241 8.16 7.63 2.94
CA GLU A 241 8.55 6.64 3.95
C GLU A 241 7.84 5.31 3.71
N PHE A 242 6.54 5.37 3.37
CA PHE A 242 5.76 4.17 3.02
C PHE A 242 6.28 3.50 1.74
N GLY A 243 6.55 4.29 0.70
CA GLY A 243 7.12 3.80 -0.54
C GLY A 243 8.47 3.12 -0.33
N TRP A 244 9.38 3.76 0.39
CA TRP A 244 10.70 3.23 0.70
C TRP A 244 10.65 1.95 1.52
N LEU A 245 9.83 1.91 2.58
CA LEU A 245 9.69 0.69 3.37
C LEU A 245 9.12 -0.46 2.53
N SER A 246 8.13 -0.17 1.70
CA SER A 246 7.55 -1.15 0.78
C SER A 246 8.61 -1.70 -0.19
N ALA A 247 9.39 -0.83 -0.83
CA ALA A 247 10.47 -1.23 -1.71
C ALA A 247 11.56 -2.01 -0.95
N LEU A 248 11.95 -1.55 0.24
CA LEU A 248 12.97 -2.19 1.07
C LEU A 248 12.60 -3.64 1.39
N THR A 249 11.34 -3.97 1.67
CA THR A 249 10.91 -5.36 1.92
C THR A 249 11.15 -6.28 0.72
N CYS A 250 11.25 -5.72 -0.48
CA CYS A 250 11.47 -6.46 -1.72
C CYS A 250 12.95 -6.59 -2.10
N THR A 251 13.85 -5.83 -1.45
CA THR A 251 15.28 -5.87 -1.78
C THR A 251 15.93 -7.21 -1.42
N PRO A 252 17.04 -7.58 -2.06
CA PRO A 252 17.86 -8.73 -1.65
C PRO A 252 18.42 -8.59 -0.22
N LEU A 253 18.59 -7.36 0.29
CA LEU A 253 19.04 -7.10 1.66
C LEU A 253 18.10 -7.69 2.72
N MET A 254 16.83 -7.85 2.38
CA MET A 254 15.80 -8.42 3.25
C MET A 254 15.50 -9.89 2.92
N GLY A 255 16.50 -10.66 2.47
CA GLY A 255 16.34 -12.04 2.03
C GLY A 255 15.68 -12.97 3.06
N GLY A 256 15.93 -12.77 4.35
CA GLY A 256 15.28 -13.51 5.43
C GLY A 256 13.88 -13.03 5.82
N LEU A 257 13.39 -11.91 5.23
CA LEU A 257 12.09 -11.33 5.57
C LEU A 257 11.00 -11.89 4.65
N THR A 258 10.11 -12.71 5.18
CA THR A 258 8.93 -13.21 4.49
C THR A 258 7.82 -13.55 5.47
N GLY A 259 6.56 -13.41 5.06
CA GLY A 259 5.38 -13.69 5.87
C GLY A 259 5.06 -12.64 6.92
N GLN A 260 5.71 -11.47 6.89
CA GLN A 260 5.56 -10.43 7.91
C GLN A 260 4.59 -9.34 7.50
N VAL A 261 3.87 -8.84 8.48
CA VAL A 261 3.08 -7.59 8.38
C VAL A 261 3.82 -6.54 9.20
N ILE A 262 4.46 -5.61 8.51
CA ILE A 262 5.29 -4.58 9.14
C ILE A 262 4.42 -3.35 9.37
N LEU A 263 4.28 -2.96 10.64
CA LEU A 263 3.49 -1.81 11.04
C LEU A 263 4.30 -0.51 10.90
N GLN A 264 3.73 0.46 10.17
CA GLN A 264 4.31 1.79 9.98
C GLN A 264 3.24 2.85 10.26
N ASP A 265 3.07 3.21 11.52
CA ASP A 265 1.98 4.07 11.97
C ASP A 265 2.39 5.14 13.00
N GLY A 266 3.69 5.32 13.22
CA GLY A 266 4.18 6.26 14.23
C GLY A 266 3.80 5.89 15.66
N GLY A 267 3.44 4.62 15.92
CA GLY A 267 2.99 4.12 17.22
C GLY A 267 1.50 4.36 17.50
N GLU A 268 0.72 4.79 16.51
CA GLU A 268 -0.70 5.08 16.69
C GLU A 268 -1.48 3.89 17.24
N SER A 269 -1.24 2.68 16.72
CA SER A 269 -1.91 1.45 17.17
C SER A 269 -1.53 0.99 18.58
N LEU A 270 -0.39 1.45 19.11
CA LEU A 270 0.09 1.09 20.44
C LEU A 270 -0.51 1.95 21.56
N ARG A 271 -1.39 2.89 21.20
CA ARG A 271 -1.98 3.83 22.16
C ARG A 271 -2.90 3.10 23.13
N ARG A 272 -2.49 3.03 24.38
CA ARG A 272 -3.30 2.70 25.54
C ARG A 272 -3.38 3.87 26.52
N SER A 273 -3.17 5.10 26.06
CA SER A 273 -2.88 6.16 26.99
C SER A 273 -4.10 7.02 27.32
N LEU A 274 -3.99 7.71 28.46
CA LEU A 274 -4.83 8.80 28.94
C LEU A 274 -5.00 9.97 27.94
N ARG A 275 -4.27 9.96 26.82
CA ARG A 275 -4.36 10.96 25.74
C ARG A 275 -5.20 10.50 24.55
N ASN A 276 -5.78 9.30 24.59
CA ASN A 276 -6.78 8.95 23.58
C ASN A 276 -7.94 9.94 23.71
N PRO A 277 -8.45 10.47 22.62
CA PRO A 277 -9.75 11.14 22.67
C PRO A 277 -10.76 10.17 23.28
N ASP A 278 -11.72 10.70 24.01
CA ASP A 278 -12.83 9.92 24.52
C ASP A 278 -13.42 9.04 23.43
N PHE A 279 -13.98 7.89 23.81
CA PHE A 279 -14.66 7.03 22.87
C PHE A 279 -15.73 7.84 22.12
N VAL A 280 -15.57 7.93 20.80
CA VAL A 280 -16.55 8.57 19.93
C VAL A 280 -17.38 7.47 19.29
N PRO A 281 -18.71 7.44 19.56
CA PRO A 281 -19.60 6.47 18.92
C PRO A 281 -19.46 6.51 17.39
N PRO A 282 -19.53 5.35 16.71
CA PRO A 282 -19.37 5.30 15.25
C PRO A 282 -20.25 6.29 14.49
N ARG A 283 -21.50 6.45 14.91
CA ARG A 283 -22.44 7.40 14.28
C ARG A 283 -21.96 8.85 14.39
N GLU A 284 -21.47 9.28 15.54
CA GLU A 284 -20.94 10.63 15.73
C GLU A 284 -19.64 10.82 14.96
N ARG A 285 -18.82 9.79 14.86
CA ARG A 285 -17.58 9.84 14.09
C ARG A 285 -17.82 9.94 12.58
N VAL A 286 -18.80 9.21 12.05
CA VAL A 286 -19.13 9.22 10.62
C VAL A 286 -19.87 10.49 10.22
N GLN A 287 -20.70 11.05 11.12
CA GLN A 287 -21.56 12.21 10.87
C GLN A 287 -21.05 13.51 11.51
N GLY A 288 -20.04 13.44 12.38
CA GLY A 288 -19.47 14.57 13.11
C GLY A 288 -18.29 15.23 12.40
N PRO A 289 -17.56 16.15 13.09
CA PRO A 289 -16.39 16.83 12.55
C PRO A 289 -15.24 15.89 12.18
N TRP A 290 -15.28 14.65 12.65
CA TRP A 290 -14.36 13.55 12.29
C TRP A 290 -14.85 12.71 11.11
N GLY A 291 -16.03 13.01 10.57
CA GLY A 291 -16.63 12.34 9.42
C GLY A 291 -16.07 12.88 8.10
N TRP A 292 -16.18 12.06 7.08
CA TRP A 292 -15.95 12.48 5.71
C TRP A 292 -17.26 13.10 5.19
N GLN A 293 -17.22 14.33 4.73
CA GLN A 293 -18.32 14.95 3.99
C GLN A 293 -18.22 14.57 2.51
#